data_3b6c8dc05b7e86a0eeaaf1b8a64664ea
#
_entry.id   3b6c8dc05b7e86a0eeaaf1b8a64664ea
#
_cell.length_a   1.000
_cell.length_b   1.000
_cell.length_c   1.000
_cell.angle_alpha   90.00
_cell.angle_beta   90.00
_cell.angle_gamma   90.00
#
_symmetry.space_group_name_H-M   'P 1'
#
loop_
_entity.id
_entity.type
_entity.pdbx_description
1 polymer ?
#
loop_
_entity_poly.entity_id
_entity_poly.type
_entity_poly.pdbx_seq_one_letter_code
_entity_poly.pdbx_strand_id
1 'polypeptide(L)'
;MDLTWVIDRLAVGGGIWNDDNMGHLARLGVTHIIDMQIEFDDRPLAKRHGISVLYNPTDDDFQPKPASLFQKGVDFALAALELPEAKVYVHCAAGVHRAPMMTLAIMCAMGWTLKDAQHLIETRRYVADFADVYVQSVRDFLKTYVKSQPAGSGV
;
A
#
# COMPACT_ATOMS: atom_id res chain seq x y z
N MET A 1 -11.69 11.14 7.27
CA MET A 1 -10.80 10.46 6.32
C MET A 1 -10.94 8.96 6.50
N ASP A 2 -11.20 8.22 5.44
CA ASP A 2 -11.43 6.76 5.51
C ASP A 2 -10.09 6.03 5.53
N LEU A 3 -9.53 5.86 6.71
CA LEU A 3 -8.21 5.26 6.93
C LEU A 3 -8.29 4.22 8.05
N THR A 4 -7.69 3.06 7.81
CA THR A 4 -7.56 1.98 8.80
C THR A 4 -6.09 1.66 9.02
N TRP A 5 -5.62 1.75 10.25
CA TRP A 5 -4.29 1.24 10.62
C TRP A 5 -4.36 -0.28 10.71
N VAL A 6 -3.57 -0.96 9.86
CA VAL A 6 -3.50 -2.43 9.87
C VAL A 6 -2.43 -2.89 10.86
N ILE A 7 -1.27 -2.29 10.79
CA ILE A 7 -0.20 -2.43 11.78
C ILE A 7 0.32 -1.01 12.10
N ASP A 8 1.24 -0.88 13.05
CA ASP A 8 1.61 0.42 13.64
C ASP A 8 1.92 1.54 12.65
N ARG A 9 2.59 1.23 11.54
CA ARG A 9 3.05 2.25 10.59
C ARG A 9 2.59 1.99 9.16
N LEU A 10 1.55 1.18 9.01
CA LEU A 10 0.98 0.85 7.70
C LEU A 10 -0.53 0.93 7.78
N ALA A 11 -1.11 1.81 6.98
CA ALA A 11 -2.55 2.03 6.90
C ALA A 11 -3.07 1.78 5.49
N VAL A 12 -4.35 1.47 5.40
CA VAL A 12 -5.07 1.22 4.14
C VAL A 12 -6.40 1.96 4.16
N GLY A 13 -6.83 2.44 3.02
CA GLY A 13 -8.11 3.13 2.95
C GLY A 13 -8.51 3.68 1.60
N GLY A 14 -9.39 4.65 1.64
CA GLY A 14 -10.00 5.28 0.49
C GLY A 14 -9.30 6.54 0.02
N GLY A 15 -9.83 7.12 -1.04
CA GLY A 15 -9.26 8.28 -1.71
C GLY A 15 -9.18 9.52 -0.84
N ILE A 16 -8.23 10.37 -1.17
CA ILE A 16 -7.93 11.59 -0.40
C ILE A 16 -8.71 12.79 -0.99
N TRP A 17 -8.62 12.97 -2.27
CA TRP A 17 -9.40 13.86 -3.14
C TRP A 17 -9.15 15.38 -2.98
N ASN A 18 -8.82 15.86 -1.79
CA ASN A 18 -8.71 17.31 -1.55
C ASN A 18 -7.61 17.64 -0.54
N ASP A 19 -7.29 18.92 -0.45
CA ASP A 19 -6.22 19.44 0.40
C ASP A 19 -6.51 19.25 1.90
N ASP A 20 -7.76 19.40 2.31
CA ASP A 20 -8.14 19.22 3.72
C ASP A 20 -7.85 17.80 4.19
N ASN A 21 -8.20 16.81 3.39
CA ASN A 21 -7.92 15.40 3.70
C ASN A 21 -6.42 15.12 3.69
N MET A 22 -5.67 15.69 2.75
CA MET A 22 -4.23 15.53 2.70
C MET A 22 -3.56 16.12 3.96
N GLY A 23 -4.01 17.29 4.38
CA GLY A 23 -3.56 17.92 5.63
C GLY A 23 -3.90 17.06 6.85
N HIS A 24 -5.06 16.41 6.85
CA HIS A 24 -5.45 15.49 7.92
C HIS A 24 -4.48 14.29 8.01
N LEU A 25 -4.11 13.72 6.86
CA LEU A 25 -3.11 12.64 6.84
C LEU A 25 -1.77 13.10 7.39
N ALA A 26 -1.34 14.30 7.04
CA ALA A 26 -0.09 14.85 7.56
C ALA A 26 -0.14 14.98 9.10
N ARG A 27 -1.26 15.41 9.63
CA ARG A 27 -1.46 15.52 11.10
C ARG A 27 -1.49 14.16 11.78
N LEU A 28 -1.92 13.10 11.08
CA LEU A 28 -1.86 11.72 11.59
C LEU A 28 -0.44 11.14 11.55
N GLY A 29 0.51 11.87 10.99
CA GLY A 29 1.90 11.43 10.89
C GLY A 29 2.21 10.62 9.63
N VAL A 30 1.30 10.56 8.67
CA VAL A 30 1.56 9.89 7.37
C VAL A 30 2.65 10.67 6.64
N THR A 31 3.70 9.97 6.23
CA THR A 31 4.85 10.53 5.52
C THR A 31 4.96 10.04 4.08
N HIS A 32 4.36 8.88 3.79
CA HIS A 32 4.47 8.22 2.49
C HIS A 32 3.10 7.69 2.08
N ILE A 33 2.75 7.86 0.81
CA ILE A 33 1.49 7.41 0.24
C ILE A 33 1.79 6.54 -0.97
N ILE A 34 1.09 5.41 -1.08
CA ILE A 34 1.00 4.63 -2.31
C ILE A 34 -0.40 4.84 -2.87
N ASP A 35 -0.48 5.56 -3.99
CA ASP A 35 -1.73 5.89 -4.67
C ASP A 35 -1.96 4.89 -5.81
N MET A 36 -2.95 4.01 -5.62
CA MET A 36 -3.28 2.95 -6.58
C MET A 36 -4.35 3.38 -7.59
N GLN A 37 -4.74 4.64 -7.57
CA GLN A 37 -5.86 5.13 -8.39
C GLN A 37 -5.42 5.50 -9.81
N ILE A 38 -6.20 5.11 -10.81
CA ILE A 38 -6.18 5.76 -12.10
C ILE A 38 -7.03 7.05 -12.06
N GLU A 39 -7.93 7.16 -11.10
CA GLU A 39 -8.94 8.21 -11.02
C GLU A 39 -8.40 9.55 -10.54
N PHE A 40 -7.33 9.53 -9.74
CA PHE A 40 -6.82 10.75 -9.14
C PHE A 40 -5.33 10.61 -8.79
N ASP A 41 -4.55 11.63 -9.10
CA ASP A 41 -3.12 11.69 -8.81
C ASP A 41 -2.89 12.58 -7.58
N ASP A 42 -2.45 11.98 -6.47
CA ASP A 42 -2.24 12.68 -5.21
C ASP A 42 -1.02 13.58 -5.17
N ARG A 43 -0.09 13.44 -6.12
CA ARG A 43 1.21 14.11 -6.04
C ARG A 43 1.15 15.62 -5.86
N PRO A 44 0.28 16.35 -6.58
CA PRO A 44 0.20 17.81 -6.37
C PRO A 44 -0.25 18.21 -4.97
N LEU A 45 -1.24 17.50 -4.40
CA LEU A 45 -1.72 17.78 -3.05
C LEU A 45 -0.69 17.41 -1.99
N ALA A 46 -0.06 16.26 -2.12
CA ALA A 46 0.91 15.75 -1.16
C ALA A 46 2.13 16.65 -1.05
N LYS A 47 2.56 17.24 -2.16
CA LYS A 47 3.71 18.15 -2.19
C LYS A 47 3.54 19.33 -1.24
N ARG A 48 2.32 19.85 -1.11
CA ARG A 48 2.02 20.98 -0.20
C ARG A 48 2.24 20.63 1.27
N HIS A 49 2.18 19.33 1.60
CA HIS A 49 2.26 18.86 2.99
C HIS A 49 3.53 18.06 3.26
N GLY A 50 4.48 18.05 2.34
CA GLY A 50 5.75 17.35 2.52
C GLY A 50 5.62 15.84 2.56
N ILE A 51 4.59 15.27 1.95
CA ILE A 51 4.36 13.82 1.90
C ILE A 51 4.89 13.27 0.58
N SER A 52 5.65 12.18 0.65
CA SER A 52 6.16 11.49 -0.53
C SER A 52 5.11 10.54 -1.10
N VAL A 53 4.92 10.55 -2.41
CA VAL A 53 3.92 9.71 -3.07
C VAL A 53 4.57 8.82 -4.12
N LEU A 54 4.25 7.54 -4.07
CA LEU A 54 4.38 6.65 -5.22
C LEU A 54 3.04 6.62 -5.94
N TYR A 55 2.97 7.20 -7.13
CA TYR A 55 1.80 7.06 -7.98
C TYR A 55 1.93 5.75 -8.75
N ASN A 56 1.09 4.78 -8.40
CA ASN A 56 1.17 3.39 -8.88
C ASN A 56 -0.20 2.94 -9.41
N PRO A 57 -0.72 3.64 -10.43
CA PRO A 57 -2.12 3.47 -10.83
C PRO A 57 -2.40 2.11 -11.45
N THR A 58 -3.54 1.56 -11.11
CA THR A 58 -4.10 0.37 -11.74
C THR A 58 -5.62 0.45 -11.71
N ASP A 59 -6.25 -0.19 -12.69
CA ASP A 59 -7.71 -0.24 -12.77
C ASP A 59 -8.26 -1.33 -11.83
N ASP A 60 -9.45 -1.08 -11.29
CA ASP A 60 -10.16 -2.09 -10.48
C ASP A 60 -11.08 -2.92 -11.41
N ASP A 61 -10.45 -3.66 -12.30
CA ASP A 61 -11.12 -4.39 -13.39
C ASP A 61 -11.18 -5.90 -13.18
N PHE A 62 -10.75 -6.40 -12.01
CA PHE A 62 -10.70 -7.81 -11.67
C PHE A 62 -9.90 -8.65 -12.66
N GLN A 63 -8.88 -8.06 -13.27
CA GLN A 63 -7.92 -8.77 -14.12
C GLN A 63 -6.63 -9.05 -13.36
N PRO A 64 -5.83 -10.03 -13.78
CA PRO A 64 -4.52 -10.26 -13.17
C PRO A 64 -3.64 -9.00 -13.23
N LYS A 65 -2.87 -8.77 -12.18
CA LYS A 65 -1.96 -7.62 -12.10
C LYS A 65 -0.51 -8.06 -12.26
N PRO A 66 0.29 -7.27 -12.97
CA PRO A 66 1.69 -7.64 -13.22
C PRO A 66 2.56 -7.54 -11.97
N ALA A 67 3.59 -8.37 -11.91
CA ALA A 67 4.55 -8.35 -10.80
C ALA A 67 5.19 -6.98 -10.58
N SER A 68 5.40 -6.21 -11.66
CA SER A 68 5.98 -4.86 -11.58
C SER A 68 5.16 -3.90 -10.74
N LEU A 69 3.84 -4.03 -10.74
CA LEU A 69 2.95 -3.21 -9.91
C LEU A 69 3.25 -3.42 -8.42
N PHE A 70 3.37 -4.68 -8.02
CA PHE A 70 3.67 -5.04 -6.63
C PHE A 70 5.10 -4.68 -6.25
N GLN A 71 6.05 -4.92 -7.16
CA GLN A 71 7.46 -4.64 -6.89
C GLN A 71 7.67 -3.16 -6.56
N LYS A 72 7.07 -2.26 -7.33
CA LYS A 72 7.16 -0.82 -7.08
C LYS A 72 6.60 -0.44 -5.72
N GLY A 73 5.42 -0.96 -5.38
CA GLY A 73 4.76 -0.67 -4.11
C GLY A 73 5.54 -1.22 -2.91
N VAL A 74 5.99 -2.46 -3.01
CA VAL A 74 6.78 -3.13 -1.97
C VAL A 74 8.10 -2.40 -1.74
N ASP A 75 8.83 -2.09 -2.81
CA ASP A 75 10.12 -1.39 -2.69
C ASP A 75 9.95 -0.02 -2.03
N PHE A 76 8.94 0.73 -2.44
CA PHE A 76 8.67 2.04 -1.86
C PHE A 76 8.31 1.95 -0.37
N ALA A 77 7.42 1.02 -0.02
CA ALA A 77 6.97 0.85 1.36
C ALA A 77 8.10 0.39 2.28
N LEU A 78 8.88 -0.61 1.85
CA LEU A 78 9.96 -1.13 2.69
C LEU A 78 11.07 -0.11 2.88
N ALA A 79 11.41 0.66 1.84
CA ALA A 79 12.38 1.74 1.97
C ALA A 79 11.89 2.83 2.94
N ALA A 80 10.61 3.21 2.86
CA ALA A 80 10.02 4.18 3.77
C ALA A 80 10.07 3.69 5.22
N LEU A 81 9.71 2.41 5.44
CA LEU A 81 9.64 1.83 6.78
C LEU A 81 11.01 1.64 7.45
N GLU A 82 12.11 1.76 6.71
CA GLU A 82 13.45 1.84 7.29
C GLU A 82 13.66 3.14 8.06
N LEU A 83 12.92 4.19 7.75
CA LEU A 83 12.95 5.46 8.49
C LEU A 83 12.08 5.30 9.74
N PRO A 84 12.63 5.52 10.95
CA PRO A 84 11.91 5.15 12.19
C PRO A 84 10.58 5.87 12.40
N GLU A 85 10.43 7.09 11.86
CA GLU A 85 9.21 7.88 12.05
C GLU A 85 8.24 7.76 10.88
N ALA A 86 8.58 7.03 9.82
CA ALA A 86 7.75 6.96 8.62
C ALA A 86 6.47 6.14 8.86
N LYS A 87 5.39 6.63 8.29
CA LYS A 87 4.09 5.96 8.27
C LYS A 87 3.58 5.95 6.84
N VAL A 88 3.20 4.78 6.36
CA VAL A 88 2.79 4.55 4.98
C VAL A 88 1.28 4.36 4.89
N TYR A 89 0.65 5.09 3.98
CA TYR A 89 -0.78 4.95 3.67
C TYR A 89 -0.93 4.42 2.26
N VAL A 90 -1.59 3.26 2.13
CA VAL A 90 -1.90 2.63 0.84
C VAL A 90 -3.38 2.86 0.55
N HIS A 91 -3.71 3.46 -0.59
CA HIS A 91 -5.10 3.71 -0.87
C HIS A 91 -5.47 3.55 -2.35
N CYS A 92 -6.74 3.39 -2.57
CA CYS A 92 -7.39 3.48 -3.87
C CYS A 92 -8.65 4.36 -3.71
N ALA A 93 -9.64 4.25 -4.58
CA ALA A 93 -10.82 5.11 -4.48
C ALA A 93 -11.68 4.75 -3.25
N ALA A 94 -12.05 3.48 -3.10
CA ALA A 94 -12.92 3.02 -2.01
C ALA A 94 -12.19 2.29 -0.88
N GLY A 95 -10.94 1.89 -1.10
CA GLY A 95 -10.20 1.11 -0.11
C GLY A 95 -10.74 -0.30 0.09
N VAL A 96 -11.35 -0.88 -0.95
CA VAL A 96 -12.00 -2.20 -0.91
C VAL A 96 -11.18 -3.27 -1.61
N HIS A 97 -10.60 -2.99 -2.78
CA HIS A 97 -9.93 -3.99 -3.61
C HIS A 97 -8.44 -3.72 -3.86
N ARG A 98 -8.11 -2.63 -4.56
CA ARG A 98 -6.73 -2.36 -5.02
C ARG A 98 -5.78 -2.07 -3.86
N ALA A 99 -6.21 -1.28 -2.89
CA ALA A 99 -5.38 -0.93 -1.74
C ALA A 99 -5.17 -2.11 -0.80
N PRO A 100 -6.20 -2.90 -0.43
CA PRO A 100 -5.98 -4.12 0.32
C PRO A 100 -5.06 -5.12 -0.38
N MET A 101 -5.19 -5.29 -1.70
CA MET A 101 -4.31 -6.14 -2.50
C MET A 101 -2.84 -5.74 -2.36
N MET A 102 -2.53 -4.46 -2.52
CA MET A 102 -1.16 -3.95 -2.37
C MET A 102 -0.66 -4.08 -0.94
N THR A 103 -1.51 -3.78 0.04
CA THR A 103 -1.17 -3.92 1.47
C THR A 103 -0.82 -5.36 1.81
N LEU A 104 -1.57 -6.32 1.25
CA LEU A 104 -1.28 -7.75 1.40
C LEU A 104 0.12 -8.09 0.88
N ALA A 105 0.46 -7.62 -0.30
CA ALA A 105 1.78 -7.86 -0.89
C ALA A 105 2.90 -7.27 -0.01
N ILE A 106 2.71 -6.07 0.49
CA ILE A 106 3.69 -5.40 1.36
C ILE A 106 3.90 -6.20 2.65
N MET A 107 2.83 -6.62 3.31
CA MET A 107 2.92 -7.38 4.56
C MET A 107 3.61 -8.73 4.35
N CYS A 108 3.31 -9.41 3.25
CA CYS A 108 4.00 -10.66 2.91
C CYS A 108 5.50 -10.44 2.69
N ALA A 109 5.87 -9.35 2.04
CA ALA A 109 7.28 -8.97 1.87
C ALA A 109 7.97 -8.65 3.19
N MET A 110 7.21 -8.21 4.20
CA MET A 110 7.72 -7.99 5.56
C MET A 110 7.88 -9.27 6.37
N GLY A 111 7.43 -10.40 5.86
CA GLY A 111 7.55 -11.71 6.52
C GLY A 111 6.24 -12.32 7.01
N TRP A 112 5.11 -11.65 6.83
CA TRP A 112 3.82 -12.24 7.16
C TRP A 112 3.48 -13.38 6.20
N THR A 113 2.80 -14.42 6.69
CA THR A 113 2.19 -15.38 5.78
C THR A 113 1.00 -14.71 5.08
N LEU A 114 0.70 -15.16 3.88
CA LEU A 114 -0.44 -14.62 3.13
C LEU A 114 -1.74 -14.76 3.92
N LYS A 115 -1.94 -15.92 4.54
CA LYS A 115 -3.13 -16.21 5.34
C LYS A 115 -3.27 -15.24 6.52
N ASP A 116 -2.21 -15.02 7.28
CA ASP A 116 -2.25 -14.18 8.47
C ASP A 116 -2.40 -12.70 8.08
N ALA A 117 -1.71 -12.25 7.06
CA ALA A 117 -1.82 -10.88 6.57
C ALA A 117 -3.24 -10.59 6.07
N GLN A 118 -3.79 -11.47 5.25
CA GLN A 118 -5.15 -11.31 4.74
C GLN A 118 -6.17 -11.28 5.88
N HIS A 119 -6.04 -12.18 6.84
CA HIS A 119 -6.94 -12.23 7.99
C HIS A 119 -6.88 -10.95 8.81
N LEU A 120 -5.69 -10.42 9.07
CA LEU A 120 -5.52 -9.18 9.83
C LEU A 120 -6.15 -7.99 9.11
N ILE A 121 -5.91 -7.87 7.80
CA ILE A 121 -6.51 -6.79 7.01
C ILE A 121 -8.04 -6.87 7.07
N GLU A 122 -8.60 -8.05 6.83
CA GLU A 122 -10.05 -8.27 6.87
C GLU A 122 -10.65 -7.97 8.25
N THR A 123 -9.94 -8.32 9.31
CA THR A 123 -10.39 -8.09 10.68
C THR A 123 -10.39 -6.60 11.03
N ARG A 124 -9.34 -5.88 10.64
CA ARG A 124 -9.19 -4.45 10.95
C ARG A 124 -10.01 -3.56 10.04
N ARG A 125 -10.16 -3.96 8.78
CA ARG A 125 -10.93 -3.23 7.78
C ARG A 125 -11.97 -4.17 7.15
N TYR A 126 -13.13 -4.27 7.78
CA TYR A 126 -14.14 -5.24 7.38
C TYR A 126 -14.68 -5.03 5.95
N VAL A 127 -14.55 -3.84 5.38
CA VAL A 127 -14.97 -3.59 3.99
C VAL A 127 -13.97 -4.11 2.98
N ALA A 128 -12.75 -4.46 3.39
CA ALA A 128 -11.76 -5.01 2.48
C ALA A 128 -12.28 -6.33 1.88
N ASP A 129 -12.21 -6.42 0.57
CA ASP A 129 -12.66 -7.60 -0.17
C ASP A 129 -11.53 -8.07 -1.09
N PHE A 130 -11.10 -9.31 -0.88
CA PHE A 130 -10.00 -9.91 -1.62
C PHE A 130 -10.53 -10.77 -2.74
N ALA A 131 -10.65 -10.20 -3.93
CA ALA A 131 -11.01 -10.97 -5.13
C ALA A 131 -9.95 -12.04 -5.39
N ASP A 132 -10.38 -13.26 -5.76
CA ASP A 132 -9.46 -14.39 -5.98
C ASP A 132 -8.36 -14.04 -6.97
N VAL A 133 -8.69 -13.34 -8.07
CA VAL A 133 -7.71 -12.95 -9.10
C VAL A 133 -6.63 -12.04 -8.53
N TYR A 134 -6.99 -11.17 -7.58
CA TYR A 134 -6.03 -10.26 -6.95
C TYR A 134 -5.13 -11.00 -5.95
N VAL A 135 -5.69 -11.91 -5.16
CA VAL A 135 -4.89 -12.76 -4.27
C VAL A 135 -3.93 -13.63 -5.08
N GLN A 136 -4.39 -14.19 -6.19
CA GLN A 136 -3.53 -14.98 -7.07
C GLN A 136 -2.40 -14.14 -7.67
N SER A 137 -2.68 -12.89 -8.04
CA SER A 137 -1.64 -11.97 -8.53
C SER A 137 -0.57 -11.71 -7.46
N VAL A 138 -0.98 -11.57 -6.21
CA VAL A 138 -0.03 -11.43 -5.09
C VAL A 138 0.81 -12.70 -4.93
N ARG A 139 0.18 -13.89 -4.98
CA ARG A 139 0.91 -15.16 -4.91
C ARG A 139 1.94 -15.29 -6.03
N ASP A 140 1.55 -14.94 -7.25
CA ASP A 140 2.44 -15.02 -8.41
C ASP A 140 3.63 -14.06 -8.26
N PHE A 141 3.38 -12.86 -7.79
CA PHE A 141 4.45 -11.91 -7.46
C PHE A 141 5.41 -12.48 -6.41
N LEU A 142 4.89 -13.05 -5.34
CA LEU A 142 5.71 -13.57 -4.25
C LEU A 142 6.60 -14.74 -4.67
N LYS A 143 6.21 -15.50 -5.68
CA LYS A 143 7.04 -16.61 -6.21
C LYS A 143 8.35 -16.11 -6.81
N THR A 144 8.37 -14.89 -7.34
CA THR A 144 9.55 -14.32 -7.98
C THR A 144 10.17 -13.18 -7.19
N TYR A 145 9.54 -12.80 -6.08
CA TYR A 145 10.02 -11.70 -5.27
C TYR A 145 11.32 -12.07 -4.56
N VAL A 146 12.35 -11.25 -4.76
CA VAL A 146 13.60 -11.34 -4.01
C VAL A 146 13.77 -10.00 -3.30
N LYS A 147 13.81 -10.04 -1.96
CA LYS A 147 14.01 -8.82 -1.18
C LYS A 147 15.37 -8.23 -1.47
N SER A 148 15.41 -6.92 -1.78
CA SER A 148 16.66 -6.19 -1.92
C SER A 148 17.46 -6.25 -0.63
N GLN A 149 18.74 -6.59 -0.73
CA GLN A 149 19.66 -6.59 0.40
C GLN A 149 20.40 -5.25 0.43
N PRO A 150 20.53 -4.62 1.61
CA PRO A 150 21.43 -3.50 1.74
C PRO A 150 22.87 -3.89 1.39
N ALA A 151 23.65 -2.95 0.89
CA ALA A 151 25.05 -3.22 0.58
C ALA A 151 25.78 -3.73 1.84
N GLY A 152 26.51 -4.83 1.70
CA GLY A 152 27.26 -5.44 2.79
C GLY A 152 26.47 -6.39 3.68
N SER A 153 25.18 -6.54 3.48
CA SER A 153 24.33 -7.44 4.26
C SER A 153 24.03 -8.74 3.54
N GLY A 154 24.53 -8.89 2.35
CA GLY A 154 24.14 -9.97 1.45
C GLY A 154 24.83 -11.29 1.73
N VAL A 155 24.89 -11.68 2.76
CA VAL A 155 25.62 -12.91 3.02
C VAL A 155 24.74 -14.13 2.92
#